data_cb2b62da7435bd6ef0bedc99dd52314f
#
_entry.id   cb2b62da7435bd6ef0bedc99dd52314f
#
_cell.length_a   1.000
_cell.length_b   1.000
_cell.length_c   1.000
_cell.angle_alpha   90.00
_cell.angle_beta   90.00
_cell.angle_gamma   90.00
#
_symmetry.space_group_name_H-M   'P 1'
#
loop_
_entity.id
_entity.type
_entity.pdbx_description
1 polymer ?
#
loop_
_entity_poly.entity_id
_entity_poly.type
_entity_poly.pdbx_seq_one_letter_code
_entity_poly.pdbx_strand_id
1 'polypeptide(L)'
;METADYKGTNKMIIGIVFGVITFWLFAQAMVNVVPAVQKDLGISLGILNIAISLTALFSGMFIVAAGGLADKIGRKKMTNIGLILSIIGSLCLVLAQGPVLLIIGRVIQGLSAACIMPATIALMKAYFEGAERQRALSFWSIGSWGGSGVASFAGGAIATYLGWKWIFIFSIIFSLLGIWLIKDTPESKGESTGAFKFDYAGLIIFIITMLALNIFINFGADLGWTSLITIVLAIVTIIGAIVFFKVEKSKEIVLIDFSLFKNKPYSGATFSNFLLNAIAGTLVVANTYVQVGRGFNAFQSGMLSLGYLIAVLAMIRVGEKILQKAGAKSPMIWGALIATVGVAMMGLTFLADFAYTVVVFIGFALFGLGLGIYATPSTDTSVSNAPSNKVGEAAGIYKMASSLGGAFGVAISATVYSSISAIASLETAATAGIITNVIFGILSILSIMMMVPRNEGKIKTKEVSGQRRTPTPGQREPEPSH
;
A
#
# COMPACT_ATOMS: atom_id res chain seq x y z
N MET A 1 27.68 18.36 -4.06
CA MET A 1 27.08 18.42 -2.70
C MET A 1 27.13 17.00 -2.18
N GLU A 2 27.97 16.75 -1.24
CA GLU A 2 28.15 15.43 -0.64
C GLU A 2 26.88 15.02 0.09
N THR A 3 26.46 13.77 -0.09
CA THR A 3 25.23 13.19 0.46
C THR A 3 25.17 13.16 1.99
N ALA A 4 26.29 13.41 2.67
CA ALA A 4 26.43 13.34 4.12
C ALA A 4 25.73 14.47 4.89
N ASP A 5 25.44 15.63 4.27
CA ASP A 5 24.91 16.82 4.94
C ASP A 5 23.46 17.18 4.54
N TYR A 6 22.86 16.47 3.56
CA TYR A 6 21.50 16.80 3.11
C TYR A 6 20.46 16.26 4.07
N LYS A 7 19.70 17.16 4.67
CA LYS A 7 18.49 16.82 5.46
C LYS A 7 17.25 16.93 4.59
N GLY A 8 16.36 15.95 4.70
CA GLY A 8 15.10 15.95 3.98
C GLY A 8 14.27 17.22 4.23
N THR A 9 13.59 17.70 3.21
CA THR A 9 12.80 18.94 3.25
C THR A 9 11.32 18.68 3.08
N ASN A 10 10.46 19.60 3.52
CA ASN A 10 9.02 19.54 3.26
C ASN A 10 8.73 19.54 1.74
N LYS A 11 9.54 20.24 0.93
CA LYS A 11 9.45 20.23 -0.53
C LYS A 11 9.58 18.83 -1.09
N MET A 12 10.56 18.06 -0.59
CA MET A 12 10.77 16.66 -0.95
C MET A 12 9.56 15.79 -0.55
N ILE A 13 9.02 15.96 0.67
CA ILE A 13 7.85 15.22 1.14
C ILE A 13 6.66 15.45 0.20
N ILE A 14 6.35 16.71 -0.12
CA ILE A 14 5.23 17.07 -1.01
C ILE A 14 5.44 16.47 -2.40
N GLY A 15 6.65 16.55 -2.96
CA GLY A 15 6.96 15.97 -4.26
C GLY A 15 6.77 14.45 -4.29
N ILE A 16 7.20 13.76 -3.23
CA ILE A 16 6.96 12.32 -3.07
C ILE A 16 5.47 12.01 -2.95
N VAL A 17 4.72 12.78 -2.15
CA VAL A 17 3.26 12.58 -2.00
C VAL A 17 2.55 12.75 -3.33
N PHE A 18 2.93 13.74 -4.15
CA PHE A 18 2.39 13.89 -5.49
C PHE A 18 2.67 12.65 -6.36
N GLY A 19 3.88 12.09 -6.29
CA GLY A 19 4.21 10.84 -6.96
C GLY A 19 3.32 9.67 -6.51
N VAL A 20 3.11 9.53 -5.20
CA VAL A 20 2.27 8.46 -4.64
C VAL A 20 0.79 8.61 -5.06
N ILE A 21 0.28 9.83 -5.10
CA ILE A 21 -1.09 10.15 -5.54
C ILE A 21 -1.31 9.78 -7.01
N THR A 22 -0.30 9.85 -7.88
CA THR A 22 -0.47 9.50 -9.31
C THR A 22 -1.01 8.08 -9.49
N PHE A 23 -0.66 7.16 -8.61
CA PHE A 23 -1.17 5.80 -8.62
C PHE A 23 -2.44 5.65 -7.79
N TRP A 24 -2.39 5.99 -6.50
CA TRP A 24 -3.47 5.68 -5.57
C TRP A 24 -4.76 6.49 -5.80
N LEU A 25 -4.64 7.71 -6.28
CA LEU A 25 -5.80 8.51 -6.63
C LEU A 25 -6.14 8.37 -8.11
N PHE A 26 -5.22 8.70 -9.01
CA PHE A 26 -5.55 8.85 -10.43
C PHE A 26 -5.62 7.51 -11.17
N ALA A 27 -4.62 6.63 -11.03
CA ALA A 27 -4.66 5.34 -11.72
C ALA A 27 -5.77 4.44 -11.17
N GLN A 28 -6.06 4.49 -9.88
CA GLN A 28 -7.14 3.70 -9.27
C GLN A 28 -8.54 4.28 -9.52
N ALA A 29 -8.67 5.57 -9.81
CA ALA A 29 -9.95 6.17 -10.16
C ALA A 29 -10.60 5.56 -11.41
N MET A 30 -9.83 4.90 -12.28
CA MET A 30 -10.33 4.20 -13.46
C MET A 30 -11.46 3.21 -13.15
N VAL A 31 -11.40 2.53 -12.00
CA VAL A 31 -12.44 1.58 -11.55
C VAL A 31 -13.82 2.25 -11.45
N ASN A 32 -13.85 3.52 -11.07
CA ASN A 32 -15.08 4.26 -10.81
C ASN A 32 -15.66 4.94 -12.06
N VAL A 33 -14.91 4.96 -13.16
CA VAL A 33 -15.30 5.66 -14.39
C VAL A 33 -15.49 4.72 -15.59
N VAL A 34 -15.54 3.42 -15.33
CA VAL A 34 -15.74 2.37 -16.35
C VAL A 34 -16.90 2.68 -17.30
N PRO A 35 -18.10 3.07 -16.82
CA PRO A 35 -19.23 3.37 -17.73
C PRO A 35 -18.94 4.54 -18.67
N ALA A 36 -18.26 5.58 -18.17
CA ALA A 36 -17.90 6.75 -18.97
C ALA A 36 -16.89 6.38 -20.06
N VAL A 37 -15.87 5.59 -19.72
CA VAL A 37 -14.86 5.09 -20.66
C VAL A 37 -15.47 4.15 -21.70
N GLN A 38 -16.37 3.25 -21.26
CA GLN A 38 -17.08 2.34 -22.16
C GLN A 38 -17.89 3.10 -23.20
N LYS A 39 -18.63 4.11 -22.77
CA LYS A 39 -19.43 4.95 -23.66
C LYS A 39 -18.58 5.75 -24.64
N ASP A 40 -17.46 6.32 -24.18
CA ASP A 40 -16.59 7.19 -24.99
C ASP A 40 -15.79 6.40 -26.05
N LEU A 41 -15.26 5.24 -25.65
CA LEU A 41 -14.39 4.42 -26.50
C LEU A 41 -15.12 3.28 -27.24
N GLY A 42 -16.38 3.00 -26.94
CA GLY A 42 -17.15 1.91 -27.55
C GLY A 42 -16.59 0.51 -27.31
N ILE A 43 -15.85 0.29 -26.22
CA ILE A 43 -15.21 -1.00 -25.89
C ILE A 43 -16.03 -1.82 -24.93
N SER A 44 -15.88 -3.16 -25.00
CA SER A 44 -16.60 -4.06 -24.12
C SER A 44 -16.16 -3.95 -22.65
N LEU A 45 -17.07 -4.23 -21.73
CA LEU A 45 -16.78 -4.26 -20.29
C LEU A 45 -15.66 -5.24 -19.94
N GLY A 46 -15.59 -6.39 -20.63
CA GLY A 46 -14.53 -7.39 -20.44
C GLY A 46 -13.14 -6.81 -20.71
N ILE A 47 -12.96 -6.07 -21.80
CA ILE A 47 -11.68 -5.40 -22.11
C ILE A 47 -11.32 -4.36 -21.05
N LEU A 48 -12.30 -3.59 -20.55
CA LEU A 48 -12.08 -2.61 -19.49
C LEU A 48 -11.64 -3.27 -18.17
N ASN A 49 -12.28 -4.36 -17.78
CA ASN A 49 -11.89 -5.12 -16.59
C ASN A 49 -10.47 -5.70 -16.72
N ILE A 50 -10.10 -6.22 -17.89
CA ILE A 50 -8.72 -6.65 -18.17
C ILE A 50 -7.76 -5.46 -18.01
N ALA A 51 -8.05 -4.32 -18.62
CA ALA A 51 -7.20 -3.13 -18.56
C ALA A 51 -7.00 -2.64 -17.11
N ILE A 52 -8.04 -2.66 -16.28
CA ILE A 52 -7.96 -2.32 -14.86
C ILE A 52 -7.06 -3.30 -14.11
N SER A 53 -7.28 -4.60 -14.30
CA SER A 53 -6.53 -5.66 -13.63
C SER A 53 -5.04 -5.65 -13.99
N LEU A 54 -4.69 -5.31 -15.23
CA LEU A 54 -3.31 -5.23 -15.70
C LEU A 54 -2.48 -4.21 -14.89
N THR A 55 -3.05 -3.10 -14.45
CA THR A 55 -2.31 -2.12 -13.65
C THR A 55 -1.88 -2.72 -12.29
N ALA A 56 -2.78 -3.39 -11.61
CA ALA A 56 -2.47 -4.06 -10.34
C ALA A 56 -1.49 -5.22 -10.54
N LEU A 57 -1.68 -5.99 -11.60
CA LEU A 57 -0.82 -7.12 -11.97
C LEU A 57 0.62 -6.67 -12.22
N PHE A 58 0.84 -5.69 -13.10
CA PHE A 58 2.19 -5.20 -13.40
C PHE A 58 2.82 -4.48 -12.22
N SER A 59 2.06 -3.75 -11.43
CA SER A 59 2.54 -3.20 -10.16
C SER A 59 3.04 -4.32 -9.22
N GLY A 60 2.22 -5.33 -8.97
CA GLY A 60 2.55 -6.45 -8.06
C GLY A 60 3.76 -7.26 -8.52
N MET A 61 3.86 -7.57 -9.81
CA MET A 61 4.96 -8.36 -10.35
C MET A 61 6.32 -7.65 -10.28
N PHE A 62 6.35 -6.35 -10.52
CA PHE A 62 7.62 -5.62 -10.65
C PHE A 62 8.04 -4.83 -9.42
N ILE A 63 7.17 -4.69 -8.40
CA ILE A 63 7.43 -3.81 -7.26
C ILE A 63 8.67 -4.21 -6.45
N VAL A 64 8.94 -5.50 -6.28
CA VAL A 64 10.12 -6.00 -5.56
C VAL A 64 11.38 -5.79 -6.38
N ALA A 65 11.34 -6.16 -7.67
CA ALA A 65 12.45 -5.96 -8.60
C ALA A 65 12.81 -4.47 -8.73
N ALA A 66 11.82 -3.60 -8.84
CA ALA A 66 12.00 -2.15 -8.92
C ALA A 66 12.57 -1.58 -7.60
N GLY A 67 12.16 -2.13 -6.45
CA GLY A 67 12.71 -1.77 -5.15
C GLY A 67 14.19 -2.11 -5.02
N GLY A 68 14.58 -3.34 -5.36
CA GLY A 68 15.98 -3.76 -5.39
C GLY A 68 16.80 -3.01 -6.43
N LEU A 69 16.19 -2.68 -7.59
CA LEU A 69 16.84 -1.87 -8.61
C LEU A 69 17.03 -0.41 -8.12
N ALA A 70 16.08 0.15 -7.37
CA ALA A 70 16.19 1.49 -6.78
C ALA A 70 17.40 1.60 -5.84
N ASP A 71 17.66 0.57 -5.04
CA ASP A 71 18.84 0.55 -4.16
C ASP A 71 20.16 0.52 -4.96
N LYS A 72 20.17 -0.08 -6.15
CA LYS A 72 21.37 -0.21 -7.00
C LYS A 72 21.61 1.00 -7.91
N ILE A 73 20.61 1.45 -8.66
CA ILE A 73 20.79 2.54 -9.65
C ILE A 73 20.57 3.93 -9.08
N GLY A 74 19.84 4.00 -7.94
CA GLY A 74 19.50 5.23 -7.25
C GLY A 74 18.00 5.36 -7.01
N ARG A 75 17.65 5.73 -5.78
CA ARG A 75 16.25 5.83 -5.30
C ARG A 75 15.54 7.03 -5.91
N LYS A 76 16.20 8.19 -6.03
CA LYS A 76 15.66 9.36 -6.74
C LYS A 76 15.51 9.06 -8.23
N LYS A 77 16.51 8.44 -8.85
CA LYS A 77 16.48 8.07 -10.27
C LYS A 77 15.31 7.13 -10.55
N MET A 78 15.10 6.11 -9.71
CA MET A 78 13.97 5.19 -9.84
C MET A 78 12.62 5.90 -9.64
N THR A 79 12.52 6.82 -8.68
CA THR A 79 11.31 7.65 -8.50
C THR A 79 11.01 8.47 -9.75
N ASN A 80 12.03 9.12 -10.34
CA ASN A 80 11.86 9.88 -11.58
C ASN A 80 11.46 9.00 -12.77
N ILE A 81 12.06 7.82 -12.91
CA ILE A 81 11.64 6.83 -13.93
C ILE A 81 10.16 6.49 -13.74
N GLY A 82 9.74 6.21 -12.51
CA GLY A 82 8.33 5.95 -12.21
C GLY A 82 7.40 7.11 -12.56
N LEU A 83 7.79 8.35 -12.22
CA LEU A 83 7.01 9.54 -12.57
C LEU A 83 6.93 9.78 -14.08
N ILE A 84 8.02 9.55 -14.82
CA ILE A 84 8.02 9.61 -16.29
C ILE A 84 7.11 8.52 -16.87
N LEU A 85 7.16 7.29 -16.36
CA LEU A 85 6.24 6.23 -16.76
C LEU A 85 4.78 6.61 -16.44
N SER A 86 4.51 7.27 -15.31
CA SER A 86 3.17 7.79 -14.99
C SER A 86 2.69 8.79 -16.04
N ILE A 87 3.55 9.71 -16.48
CA ILE A 87 3.24 10.67 -17.55
C ILE A 87 2.94 9.93 -18.85
N ILE A 88 3.80 9.01 -19.27
CA ILE A 88 3.63 8.25 -20.54
C ILE A 88 2.34 7.41 -20.48
N GLY A 89 2.12 6.66 -19.41
CA GLY A 89 0.92 5.84 -19.24
C GLY A 89 -0.36 6.69 -19.23
N SER A 90 -0.36 7.81 -18.50
CA SER A 90 -1.48 8.75 -18.49
C SER A 90 -1.72 9.41 -19.85
N LEU A 91 -0.65 9.75 -20.59
CA LEU A 91 -0.76 10.30 -21.94
C LEU A 91 -1.38 9.27 -22.91
N CYS A 92 -0.98 8.00 -22.83
CA CYS A 92 -1.63 6.93 -23.58
C CYS A 92 -3.15 6.88 -23.33
N LEU A 93 -3.59 7.06 -22.09
CA LEU A 93 -5.01 7.05 -21.73
C LEU A 93 -5.76 8.28 -22.23
N VAL A 94 -5.14 9.46 -22.16
CA VAL A 94 -5.72 10.71 -22.71
C VAL A 94 -5.91 10.61 -24.22
N LEU A 95 -4.93 10.02 -24.91
CA LEU A 95 -4.94 9.87 -26.37
C LEU A 95 -5.68 8.61 -26.85
N ALA A 96 -6.16 7.76 -25.92
CA ALA A 96 -6.82 6.52 -26.27
C ALA A 96 -8.10 6.79 -27.10
N GLN A 97 -8.18 6.09 -28.25
CA GLN A 97 -9.34 6.02 -29.14
C GLN A 97 -9.88 4.59 -29.26
N GLY A 98 -9.30 3.63 -28.50
CA GLY A 98 -9.65 2.22 -28.55
C GLY A 98 -8.86 1.39 -27.53
N PRO A 99 -9.02 0.06 -27.55
CA PRO A 99 -8.53 -0.82 -26.49
C PRO A 99 -7.00 -0.89 -26.42
N VAL A 100 -6.30 -0.80 -27.53
CA VAL A 100 -4.84 -1.04 -27.58
C VAL A 100 -4.09 -0.01 -26.73
N LEU A 101 -4.32 1.28 -27.00
CA LEU A 101 -3.62 2.35 -26.28
C LEU A 101 -4.07 2.45 -24.82
N LEU A 102 -5.34 2.12 -24.54
CA LEU A 102 -5.86 1.97 -23.19
C LEU A 102 -5.08 0.89 -22.42
N ILE A 103 -4.94 -0.32 -22.97
CA ILE A 103 -4.25 -1.44 -22.33
C ILE A 103 -2.77 -1.11 -22.11
N ILE A 104 -2.09 -0.57 -23.12
CA ILE A 104 -0.68 -0.16 -23.02
C ILE A 104 -0.51 0.89 -21.88
N GLY A 105 -1.36 1.89 -21.85
CA GLY A 105 -1.33 2.93 -20.80
C GLY A 105 -1.50 2.33 -19.40
N ARG A 106 -2.40 1.36 -19.23
CA ARG A 106 -2.64 0.68 -17.96
C ARG A 106 -1.46 -0.19 -17.50
N VAL A 107 -0.81 -0.88 -18.41
CA VAL A 107 0.43 -1.62 -18.14
C VAL A 107 1.53 -0.67 -17.68
N ILE A 108 1.74 0.44 -18.40
CA ILE A 108 2.75 1.44 -18.04
C ILE A 108 2.45 2.08 -16.68
N GLN A 109 1.19 2.36 -16.35
CA GLN A 109 0.81 2.85 -15.02
C GLN A 109 1.14 1.85 -13.91
N GLY A 110 0.98 0.55 -14.16
CA GLY A 110 1.39 -0.50 -13.22
C GLY A 110 2.90 -0.51 -12.98
N LEU A 111 3.70 -0.42 -14.04
CA LEU A 111 5.16 -0.31 -13.95
C LEU A 111 5.60 0.98 -13.25
N SER A 112 4.91 2.09 -13.50
CA SER A 112 5.11 3.37 -12.78
C SER A 112 4.95 3.19 -11.27
N ALA A 113 3.86 2.57 -10.84
CA ALA A 113 3.60 2.30 -9.43
C ALA A 113 4.67 1.42 -8.80
N ALA A 114 5.11 0.37 -9.51
CA ALA A 114 6.19 -0.52 -9.08
C ALA A 114 7.49 0.25 -8.81
N CYS A 115 7.80 1.27 -9.61
CA CYS A 115 8.99 2.11 -9.43
C CYS A 115 8.81 3.13 -8.30
N ILE A 116 7.67 3.83 -8.24
CA ILE A 116 7.44 4.93 -7.29
C ILE A 116 7.32 4.42 -5.85
N MET A 117 6.54 3.37 -5.60
CA MET A 117 6.18 2.97 -4.24
C MET A 117 7.40 2.62 -3.36
N PRO A 118 8.26 1.66 -3.71
CA PRO A 118 9.39 1.31 -2.86
C PRO A 118 10.48 2.39 -2.85
N ALA A 119 10.75 3.03 -3.99
CA ALA A 119 11.79 4.03 -4.12
C ALA A 119 11.51 5.26 -3.26
N THR A 120 10.26 5.73 -3.20
CA THR A 120 9.87 6.89 -2.39
C THR A 120 9.94 6.61 -0.89
N ILE A 121 9.56 5.41 -0.44
CA ILE A 121 9.73 4.99 0.95
C ILE A 121 11.23 4.94 1.30
N ALA A 122 12.05 4.35 0.41
CA ALA A 122 13.49 4.25 0.62
C ALA A 122 14.18 5.63 0.64
N LEU A 123 13.73 6.59 -0.19
CA LEU A 123 14.17 7.98 -0.15
C LEU A 123 13.84 8.65 1.19
N MET A 124 12.64 8.43 1.71
CA MET A 124 12.26 8.99 3.02
C MET A 124 13.14 8.43 4.14
N LYS A 125 13.47 7.14 4.12
CA LYS A 125 14.42 6.58 5.09
C LYS A 125 15.82 7.15 4.93
N ALA A 126 16.26 7.44 3.70
CA ALA A 126 17.61 7.93 3.44
C ALA A 126 17.85 9.35 3.98
N TYR A 127 16.81 10.21 3.98
CA TYR A 127 16.97 11.64 4.27
C TYR A 127 16.24 12.13 5.51
N PHE A 128 15.47 11.26 6.18
CA PHE A 128 14.78 11.57 7.42
C PHE A 128 15.09 10.52 8.49
N GLU A 129 15.27 10.96 9.73
CA GLU A 129 15.55 10.10 10.88
C GLU A 129 14.53 10.31 12.01
N GLY A 130 14.42 9.34 12.88
CA GLY A 130 13.59 9.42 14.09
C GLY A 130 12.18 9.95 13.84
N ALA A 131 11.78 10.99 14.56
CA ALA A 131 10.46 11.61 14.47
C ALA A 131 10.18 12.24 13.09
N GLU A 132 11.20 12.83 12.46
CA GLU A 132 11.08 13.42 11.13
C GLU A 132 10.77 12.35 10.06
N ARG A 133 11.40 11.17 10.15
CA ARG A 133 11.08 10.04 9.26
C ARG A 133 9.64 9.56 9.46
N GLN A 134 9.21 9.41 10.69
CA GLN A 134 7.84 9.00 11.01
C GLN A 134 6.82 10.02 10.49
N ARG A 135 7.13 11.32 10.61
CA ARG A 135 6.33 12.39 10.01
C ARG A 135 6.29 12.29 8.49
N ALA A 136 7.42 12.11 7.83
CA ALA A 136 7.49 11.98 6.37
C ALA A 136 6.68 10.77 5.88
N LEU A 137 6.81 9.61 6.53
CA LEU A 137 6.07 8.39 6.23
C LEU A 137 4.56 8.54 6.50
N SER A 138 4.15 9.37 7.46
CA SER A 138 2.72 9.62 7.66
C SER A 138 2.11 10.42 6.51
N PHE A 139 2.83 11.41 5.96
CA PHE A 139 2.40 12.10 4.74
C PHE A 139 2.37 11.15 3.53
N TRP A 140 3.35 10.26 3.41
CA TRP A 140 3.34 9.20 2.41
C TRP A 140 2.10 8.30 2.55
N SER A 141 1.77 7.92 3.78
CA SER A 141 0.57 7.12 4.08
C SER A 141 -0.73 7.86 3.75
N ILE A 142 -0.80 9.18 3.97
CA ILE A 142 -1.93 10.01 3.51
C ILE A 142 -2.07 9.94 1.98
N GLY A 143 -0.96 10.05 1.23
CA GLY A 143 -0.98 9.91 -0.23
C GLY A 143 -1.44 8.52 -0.69
N SER A 144 -1.04 7.47 0.01
CA SER A 144 -1.36 6.07 -0.32
C SER A 144 -2.78 5.69 0.09
N TRP A 145 -3.07 5.66 1.39
CA TRP A 145 -4.37 5.21 1.92
C TRP A 145 -5.47 6.25 1.68
N GLY A 146 -5.15 7.54 1.86
CA GLY A 146 -6.07 8.62 1.57
C GLY A 146 -6.34 8.77 0.08
N GLY A 147 -5.30 8.63 -0.76
CA GLY A 147 -5.46 8.67 -2.22
C GLY A 147 -6.43 7.63 -2.72
N SER A 148 -6.33 6.39 -2.26
CA SER A 148 -7.26 5.32 -2.64
C SER A 148 -8.70 5.59 -2.17
N GLY A 149 -8.88 6.13 -0.97
CA GLY A 149 -10.19 6.47 -0.44
C GLY A 149 -10.85 7.63 -1.20
N VAL A 150 -10.07 8.65 -1.56
CA VAL A 150 -10.57 9.80 -2.33
C VAL A 150 -10.79 9.47 -3.81
N ALA A 151 -10.15 8.43 -4.33
CA ALA A 151 -10.17 8.08 -5.75
C ALA A 151 -11.60 7.91 -6.31
N SER A 152 -12.50 7.29 -5.55
CA SER A 152 -13.90 7.08 -5.96
C SER A 152 -14.65 8.41 -6.09
N PHE A 153 -14.53 9.28 -5.09
CA PHE A 153 -15.22 10.57 -5.07
C PHE A 153 -14.64 11.54 -6.09
N ALA A 154 -13.32 11.77 -6.04
CA ALA A 154 -12.64 12.70 -6.94
C ALA A 154 -12.69 12.22 -8.40
N GLY A 155 -12.47 10.92 -8.64
CA GLY A 155 -12.56 10.34 -9.98
C GLY A 155 -13.96 10.47 -10.57
N GLY A 156 -15.00 10.19 -9.78
CA GLY A 156 -16.39 10.37 -10.19
C GLY A 156 -16.74 11.83 -10.49
N ALA A 157 -16.35 12.77 -9.62
CA ALA A 157 -16.57 14.19 -9.82
C ALA A 157 -15.86 14.72 -11.07
N ILE A 158 -14.57 14.41 -11.23
CA ILE A 158 -13.79 14.82 -12.41
C ILE A 158 -14.43 14.26 -13.69
N ALA A 159 -14.79 12.98 -13.70
CA ALA A 159 -15.40 12.35 -14.87
C ALA A 159 -16.75 12.96 -15.24
N THR A 160 -17.56 13.35 -14.24
CA THR A 160 -18.88 13.93 -14.46
C THR A 160 -18.81 15.36 -15.02
N TYR A 161 -17.92 16.22 -14.47
CA TYR A 161 -17.87 17.63 -14.80
C TYR A 161 -16.88 17.99 -15.90
N LEU A 162 -15.78 17.24 -16.02
CA LEU A 162 -14.69 17.54 -16.96
C LEU A 162 -14.49 16.42 -18.00
N GLY A 163 -14.97 15.20 -17.71
CA GLY A 163 -14.73 14.01 -18.49
C GLY A 163 -13.59 13.16 -17.92
N TRP A 164 -13.66 11.83 -18.14
CA TRP A 164 -12.76 10.84 -17.53
C TRP A 164 -11.26 11.05 -17.90
N LYS A 165 -10.97 11.61 -19.07
CA LYS A 165 -9.57 11.87 -19.52
C LYS A 165 -8.86 12.88 -18.63
N TRP A 166 -9.59 13.81 -18.00
CA TRP A 166 -9.01 14.81 -17.10
C TRP A 166 -8.38 14.18 -15.84
N ILE A 167 -8.83 13.02 -15.41
CA ILE A 167 -8.19 12.27 -14.33
C ILE A 167 -6.70 12.04 -14.65
N PHE A 168 -6.41 11.65 -15.89
CA PHE A 168 -5.06 11.35 -16.35
C PHE A 168 -4.27 12.62 -16.70
N ILE A 169 -4.93 13.69 -17.12
CA ILE A 169 -4.30 15.02 -17.27
C ILE A 169 -3.82 15.53 -15.91
N PHE A 170 -4.62 15.42 -14.87
CA PHE A 170 -4.19 15.76 -13.51
C PHE A 170 -3.04 14.86 -13.05
N SER A 171 -3.05 13.56 -13.36
CA SER A 171 -1.93 12.66 -13.08
C SER A 171 -0.62 13.14 -13.73
N ILE A 172 -0.66 13.62 -14.96
CA ILE A 172 0.50 14.20 -15.66
C ILE A 172 0.99 15.45 -14.91
N ILE A 173 0.10 16.37 -14.55
CA ILE A 173 0.44 17.59 -13.82
C ILE A 173 1.10 17.25 -12.47
N PHE A 174 0.52 16.32 -11.71
CA PHE A 174 1.07 15.90 -10.42
C PHE A 174 2.42 15.18 -10.56
N SER A 175 2.61 14.39 -11.63
CA SER A 175 3.90 13.78 -11.93
C SER A 175 4.98 14.83 -12.24
N LEU A 176 4.66 15.84 -13.06
CA LEU A 176 5.58 16.93 -13.39
C LEU A 176 5.93 17.75 -12.15
N LEU A 177 4.94 18.08 -11.32
CA LEU A 177 5.16 18.76 -10.04
C LEU A 177 6.01 17.91 -9.09
N GLY A 178 5.79 16.60 -9.05
CA GLY A 178 6.60 15.67 -8.28
C GLY A 178 8.06 15.73 -8.70
N ILE A 179 8.36 15.60 -10.00
CA ILE A 179 9.72 15.70 -10.56
C ILE A 179 10.35 17.06 -10.20
N TRP A 180 9.61 18.15 -10.39
CA TRP A 180 10.10 19.50 -10.10
C TRP A 180 10.42 19.71 -8.62
N LEU A 181 9.57 19.20 -7.72
CA LEU A 181 9.76 19.35 -6.28
C LEU A 181 10.93 18.51 -5.73
N ILE A 182 11.20 17.33 -6.30
CA ILE A 182 12.32 16.47 -5.87
C ILE A 182 13.63 16.75 -6.61
N LYS A 183 13.67 17.70 -7.57
CA LYS A 183 14.83 17.92 -8.43
C LYS A 183 16.14 18.21 -7.64
N ASP A 184 16.03 18.96 -6.55
CA ASP A 184 17.16 19.39 -5.73
C ASP A 184 17.57 18.32 -4.67
N THR A 185 16.79 17.24 -4.53
CA THR A 185 17.14 16.12 -3.65
C THR A 185 18.37 15.40 -4.22
N PRO A 186 19.43 15.16 -3.46
CA PRO A 186 20.57 14.37 -3.93
C PRO A 186 20.16 12.93 -4.28
N GLU A 187 21.02 12.22 -5.02
CA GLU A 187 20.81 10.80 -5.27
C GLU A 187 21.18 9.98 -4.03
N SER A 188 20.37 8.97 -3.73
CA SER A 188 20.62 8.00 -2.65
C SER A 188 20.64 6.59 -3.23
N LYS A 189 21.67 5.83 -2.85
CA LYS A 189 21.84 4.42 -3.24
C LYS A 189 22.07 3.57 -2.00
N GLY A 190 21.81 2.28 -2.10
CA GLY A 190 22.32 1.31 -1.16
C GLY A 190 23.85 1.19 -1.34
N GLU A 191 24.57 1.02 -0.25
CA GLU A 191 26.02 0.75 -0.31
C GLU A 191 26.23 -0.63 -0.95
N SER A 192 26.63 -0.65 -2.23
CA SER A 192 27.03 -1.87 -2.91
C SER A 192 28.47 -1.75 -3.37
N THR A 193 29.34 -2.58 -2.84
CA THR A 193 30.74 -2.73 -3.24
C THR A 193 30.84 -3.73 -4.38
N GLY A 194 30.53 -3.34 -5.62
CA GLY A 194 30.73 -4.26 -6.75
C GLY A 194 30.01 -3.86 -8.03
N ALA A 195 30.37 -4.53 -9.15
CA ALA A 195 29.70 -4.37 -10.43
C ALA A 195 28.22 -4.69 -10.34
N PHE A 196 27.39 -3.96 -11.11
CA PHE A 196 25.96 -4.21 -11.21
C PHE A 196 25.69 -5.64 -11.72
N LYS A 197 25.24 -6.50 -10.81
CA LYS A 197 24.75 -7.84 -11.16
C LYS A 197 23.28 -7.94 -10.76
N PHE A 198 22.46 -8.42 -11.66
CA PHE A 198 21.02 -8.54 -11.46
C PHE A 198 20.56 -9.99 -11.72
N ASP A 199 19.68 -10.52 -10.85
CA ASP A 199 19.17 -11.88 -11.02
C ASP A 199 18.01 -11.95 -12.02
N TYR A 200 18.34 -12.02 -13.31
CA TYR A 200 17.34 -12.15 -14.37
C TYR A 200 16.56 -13.48 -14.28
N ALA A 201 17.20 -14.57 -13.86
CA ALA A 201 16.54 -15.87 -13.77
C ALA A 201 15.54 -15.89 -12.60
N GLY A 202 15.92 -15.37 -11.44
CA GLY A 202 14.99 -15.18 -10.33
C GLY A 202 13.84 -14.27 -10.70
N LEU A 203 14.09 -13.17 -11.41
CA LEU A 203 13.06 -12.28 -11.91
C LEU A 203 12.05 -12.98 -12.82
N ILE A 204 12.51 -13.77 -13.79
CA ILE A 204 11.62 -14.50 -14.73
C ILE A 204 10.75 -15.51 -13.99
N ILE A 205 11.36 -16.31 -13.09
CA ILE A 205 10.60 -17.27 -12.27
C ILE A 205 9.58 -16.55 -11.39
N PHE A 206 9.98 -15.44 -10.79
CA PHE A 206 9.11 -14.62 -9.95
C PHE A 206 7.93 -14.04 -10.75
N ILE A 207 8.18 -13.47 -11.94
CA ILE A 207 7.13 -12.94 -12.82
C ILE A 207 6.12 -14.01 -13.19
N ILE A 208 6.58 -15.20 -13.63
CA ILE A 208 5.70 -16.32 -14.01
C ILE A 208 4.85 -16.75 -12.81
N THR A 209 5.47 -16.90 -11.64
CA THR A 209 4.79 -17.29 -10.40
C THR A 209 3.74 -16.25 -9.98
N MET A 210 4.11 -14.97 -10.00
CA MET A 210 3.22 -13.89 -9.63
C MET A 210 2.10 -13.67 -10.64
N LEU A 211 2.37 -13.86 -11.94
CA LEU A 211 1.36 -13.82 -12.97
C LEU A 211 0.31 -14.92 -12.78
N ALA A 212 0.76 -16.16 -12.56
CA ALA A 212 -0.13 -17.29 -12.29
C ALA A 212 -0.95 -17.05 -11.02
N LEU A 213 -0.31 -16.60 -9.94
CA LEU A 213 -0.98 -16.28 -8.66
C LEU A 213 -2.02 -15.17 -8.83
N ASN A 214 -1.69 -14.08 -9.52
CA ASN A 214 -2.63 -12.97 -9.72
C ASN A 214 -3.83 -13.38 -10.58
N ILE A 215 -3.62 -14.13 -11.66
CA ILE A 215 -4.73 -14.65 -12.47
C ILE A 215 -5.58 -15.60 -11.64
N PHE A 216 -4.98 -16.51 -10.90
CA PHE A 216 -5.67 -17.42 -10.00
C PHE A 216 -6.56 -16.69 -8.99
N ILE A 217 -6.02 -15.66 -8.31
CA ILE A 217 -6.75 -14.91 -7.28
C ILE A 217 -7.86 -14.05 -7.91
N ASN A 218 -7.56 -13.27 -8.95
CA ASN A 218 -8.51 -12.28 -9.46
C ASN A 218 -9.56 -12.87 -10.40
N PHE A 219 -9.26 -13.96 -11.10
CA PHE A 219 -10.15 -14.56 -12.09
C PHE A 219 -10.59 -15.98 -11.75
N GLY A 220 -10.13 -16.55 -10.63
CA GLY A 220 -10.45 -17.93 -10.25
C GLY A 220 -11.95 -18.18 -10.07
N ALA A 221 -12.69 -17.19 -9.57
CA ALA A 221 -14.16 -17.28 -9.45
C ALA A 221 -14.83 -17.28 -10.83
N ASP A 222 -14.41 -16.41 -11.74
CA ASP A 222 -14.98 -16.28 -13.09
C ASP A 222 -14.63 -17.49 -13.97
N LEU A 223 -13.42 -18.02 -13.82
CA LEU A 223 -12.95 -19.22 -14.55
C LEU A 223 -13.52 -20.51 -13.94
N GLY A 224 -14.07 -20.46 -12.73
CA GLY A 224 -14.49 -21.60 -11.94
C GLY A 224 -13.35 -22.25 -11.17
N TRP A 225 -13.47 -22.35 -9.86
CA TRP A 225 -12.41 -22.87 -8.95
C TRP A 225 -11.98 -24.32 -9.26
N THR A 226 -12.86 -25.13 -9.86
CA THR A 226 -12.60 -26.52 -10.24
C THR A 226 -12.23 -26.69 -11.71
N SER A 227 -12.13 -25.61 -12.49
CA SER A 227 -11.75 -25.69 -13.90
C SER A 227 -10.29 -26.11 -14.07
N LEU A 228 -9.98 -26.78 -15.17
CA LEU A 228 -8.60 -27.19 -15.50
C LEU A 228 -7.63 -26.02 -15.51
N ILE A 229 -8.07 -24.85 -16.03
CA ILE A 229 -7.25 -23.64 -16.08
C ILE A 229 -6.89 -23.18 -14.68
N THR A 230 -7.85 -23.09 -13.76
CA THR A 230 -7.64 -22.64 -12.38
C THR A 230 -6.75 -23.61 -11.63
N ILE A 231 -6.93 -24.93 -11.82
CA ILE A 231 -6.07 -25.96 -11.22
C ILE A 231 -4.63 -25.83 -11.75
N VAL A 232 -4.44 -25.65 -13.04
CA VAL A 232 -3.10 -25.44 -13.65
C VAL A 232 -2.45 -24.17 -13.10
N LEU A 233 -3.18 -23.07 -12.97
CA LEU A 233 -2.67 -21.82 -12.38
C LEU A 233 -2.24 -22.02 -10.92
N ALA A 234 -3.00 -22.78 -10.13
CA ALA A 234 -2.62 -23.12 -8.75
C ALA A 234 -1.33 -23.97 -8.71
N ILE A 235 -1.22 -24.99 -9.57
CA ILE A 235 -0.04 -25.83 -9.69
C ILE A 235 1.19 -25.02 -10.11
N VAL A 236 1.06 -24.18 -11.14
CA VAL A 236 2.15 -23.29 -11.60
C VAL A 236 2.58 -22.33 -10.51
N THR A 237 1.65 -21.79 -9.74
CA THR A 237 1.94 -20.92 -8.60
C THR A 237 2.73 -21.65 -7.51
N ILE A 238 2.28 -22.85 -7.10
CA ILE A 238 2.94 -23.64 -6.06
C ILE A 238 4.33 -24.10 -6.51
N ILE A 239 4.43 -24.69 -7.70
CA ILE A 239 5.71 -25.14 -8.24
C ILE A 239 6.66 -23.96 -8.45
N GLY A 240 6.15 -22.86 -9.04
CA GLY A 240 6.92 -21.65 -9.25
C GLY A 240 7.47 -21.06 -7.94
N ALA A 241 6.65 -21.01 -6.88
CA ALA A 241 7.10 -20.54 -5.57
C ALA A 241 8.19 -21.45 -4.96
N ILE A 242 8.04 -22.79 -5.08
CA ILE A 242 9.05 -23.75 -4.60
C ILE A 242 10.37 -23.62 -5.39
N VAL A 243 10.28 -23.53 -6.71
CA VAL A 243 11.45 -23.35 -7.58
C VAL A 243 12.12 -22.01 -7.30
N PHE A 244 11.36 -20.93 -7.22
CA PHE A 244 11.86 -19.59 -6.85
C PHE A 244 12.63 -19.64 -5.53
N PHE A 245 12.01 -20.19 -4.46
CA PHE A 245 12.66 -20.27 -3.15
C PHE A 245 13.97 -21.08 -3.19
N LYS A 246 13.99 -22.23 -3.90
CA LYS A 246 15.20 -23.05 -4.04
C LYS A 246 16.30 -22.33 -4.82
N VAL A 247 15.94 -21.69 -5.91
CA VAL A 247 16.87 -20.93 -6.77
C VAL A 247 17.48 -19.76 -6.03
N GLU A 248 16.64 -18.95 -5.35
CA GLU A 248 17.10 -17.83 -4.55
C GLU A 248 18.02 -18.25 -3.39
N LYS A 249 17.73 -19.38 -2.74
CA LYS A 249 18.55 -19.89 -1.64
C LYS A 249 19.91 -20.41 -2.10
N SER A 250 20.06 -20.80 -3.37
CA SER A 250 21.29 -21.39 -3.94
C SER A 250 22.26 -20.37 -4.55
N LYS A 251 21.85 -19.11 -4.65
CA LYS A 251 22.63 -18.03 -5.35
C LYS A 251 23.19 -17.03 -4.38
N GLU A 252 24.31 -16.40 -4.78
CA GLU A 252 24.88 -15.23 -4.08
C GLU A 252 24.13 -13.93 -4.44
N ILE A 253 23.64 -13.85 -5.68
CA ILE A 253 22.90 -12.69 -6.18
C ILE A 253 21.45 -13.10 -6.27
N VAL A 254 20.64 -12.53 -5.39
CA VAL A 254 19.23 -12.86 -5.22
C VAL A 254 18.33 -11.70 -5.60
N LEU A 255 17.12 -12.00 -6.06
CA LEU A 255 16.06 -11.01 -6.27
C LEU A 255 15.40 -10.62 -4.96
N ILE A 256 15.15 -11.60 -4.09
CA ILE A 256 14.58 -11.44 -2.76
C ILE A 256 15.51 -12.05 -1.71
N ASP A 257 16.02 -11.22 -0.83
CA ASP A 257 16.79 -11.71 0.30
C ASP A 257 15.87 -12.18 1.44
N PHE A 258 15.67 -13.49 1.52
CA PHE A 258 14.88 -14.08 2.59
C PHE A 258 15.47 -13.85 3.99
N SER A 259 16.71 -13.39 4.11
CA SER A 259 17.28 -13.02 5.40
C SER A 259 16.56 -11.84 6.07
N LEU A 260 15.87 -11.00 5.29
CA LEU A 260 15.01 -9.92 5.79
C LEU A 260 13.95 -10.45 6.76
N PHE A 261 13.40 -11.63 6.49
CA PHE A 261 12.39 -12.27 7.34
C PHE A 261 12.93 -12.85 8.65
N LYS A 262 14.27 -12.92 8.83
CA LYS A 262 14.86 -13.24 10.14
C LYS A 262 14.71 -12.09 11.14
N ASN A 263 14.55 -10.88 10.65
CA ASN A 263 14.23 -9.73 11.49
C ASN A 263 12.75 -9.78 11.91
N LYS A 264 12.49 -10.09 13.18
CA LYS A 264 11.13 -10.27 13.72
C LYS A 264 10.25 -9.03 13.55
N PRO A 265 10.69 -7.80 13.89
CA PRO A 265 9.89 -6.59 13.65
C PRO A 265 9.51 -6.39 12.19
N TYR A 266 10.44 -6.59 11.26
CA TYR A 266 10.17 -6.51 9.82
C TYR A 266 9.12 -7.53 9.38
N SER A 267 9.30 -8.79 9.79
CA SER A 267 8.36 -9.88 9.47
C SER A 267 6.99 -9.60 10.07
N GLY A 268 6.93 -9.17 11.33
CA GLY A 268 5.67 -8.83 11.99
C GLY A 268 4.92 -7.69 11.30
N ALA A 269 5.63 -6.64 10.89
CA ALA A 269 5.05 -5.54 10.13
C ALA A 269 4.55 -6.00 8.76
N THR A 270 5.32 -6.83 8.04
CA THR A 270 4.98 -7.32 6.70
C THR A 270 3.80 -8.30 6.71
N PHE A 271 3.81 -9.29 7.61
CA PHE A 271 2.71 -10.25 7.75
C PHE A 271 1.41 -9.59 8.25
N SER A 272 1.51 -8.74 9.26
CA SER A 272 0.33 -8.02 9.74
C SER A 272 -0.25 -7.10 8.67
N ASN A 273 0.60 -6.49 7.84
CA ASN A 273 0.18 -5.65 6.72
C ASN A 273 -0.53 -6.46 5.62
N PHE A 274 -0.03 -7.67 5.28
CA PHE A 274 -0.72 -8.59 4.39
C PHE A 274 -2.12 -8.92 4.91
N LEU A 275 -2.21 -9.37 6.16
CA LEU A 275 -3.47 -9.80 6.79
C LEU A 275 -4.46 -8.63 6.98
N LEU A 276 -3.96 -7.46 7.36
CA LEU A 276 -4.81 -6.30 7.55
C LEU A 276 -5.33 -5.73 6.21
N ASN A 277 -4.55 -5.83 5.13
CA ASN A 277 -5.04 -5.50 3.79
C ASN A 277 -6.06 -6.55 3.29
N ALA A 278 -5.96 -7.82 3.71
CA ALA A 278 -6.95 -8.84 3.37
C ALA A 278 -8.36 -8.50 3.89
N ILE A 279 -8.46 -7.75 5.00
CA ILE A 279 -9.75 -7.26 5.51
C ILE A 279 -10.49 -6.38 4.48
N ALA A 280 -9.80 -5.82 3.49
CA ALA A 280 -10.43 -5.04 2.41
C ALA A 280 -11.49 -5.82 1.63
N GLY A 281 -11.49 -7.14 1.67
CA GLY A 281 -12.58 -7.99 1.17
C GLY A 281 -13.95 -7.65 1.75
N THR A 282 -14.00 -7.11 2.98
CA THR A 282 -15.22 -6.62 3.61
C THR A 282 -15.89 -5.51 2.80
N LEU A 283 -15.11 -4.62 2.18
CA LEU A 283 -15.65 -3.54 1.34
C LEU A 283 -16.50 -4.11 0.19
N VAL A 284 -16.02 -5.19 -0.43
CA VAL A 284 -16.73 -5.83 -1.54
C VAL A 284 -17.99 -6.53 -1.03
N VAL A 285 -17.88 -7.37 0.00
CA VAL A 285 -19.02 -8.13 0.54
C VAL A 285 -20.10 -7.20 1.12
N ALA A 286 -19.70 -6.21 1.93
CA ALA A 286 -20.66 -5.28 2.54
C ALA A 286 -21.36 -4.41 1.49
N ASN A 287 -20.62 -3.86 0.51
CA ASN A 287 -21.21 -3.06 -0.57
C ASN A 287 -22.14 -3.91 -1.47
N THR A 288 -21.78 -5.15 -1.77
CA THR A 288 -22.64 -6.06 -2.53
C THR A 288 -23.93 -6.38 -1.74
N TYR A 289 -23.79 -6.69 -0.45
CA TYR A 289 -24.94 -7.04 0.38
C TYR A 289 -25.92 -5.87 0.57
N VAL A 290 -25.44 -4.63 0.83
CA VAL A 290 -26.35 -3.49 0.98
C VAL A 290 -27.07 -3.16 -0.33
N GLN A 291 -26.44 -3.40 -1.49
CA GLN A 291 -27.06 -3.15 -2.79
C GLN A 291 -28.03 -4.28 -3.17
N VAL A 292 -27.62 -5.54 -3.08
CA VAL A 292 -28.41 -6.69 -3.55
C VAL A 292 -29.39 -7.17 -2.47
N GLY A 293 -28.97 -7.21 -1.21
CA GLY A 293 -29.77 -7.72 -0.09
C GLY A 293 -30.68 -6.68 0.55
N ARG A 294 -30.30 -5.39 0.51
CA ARG A 294 -31.05 -4.28 1.15
C ARG A 294 -31.61 -3.26 0.15
N GLY A 295 -31.39 -3.45 -1.16
CA GLY A 295 -31.93 -2.60 -2.22
C GLY A 295 -31.34 -1.18 -2.29
N PHE A 296 -30.16 -0.94 -1.70
CA PHE A 296 -29.48 0.36 -1.79
C PHE A 296 -28.98 0.58 -3.21
N ASN A 297 -29.08 1.81 -3.69
CA ASN A 297 -28.41 2.16 -4.94
C ASN A 297 -26.90 2.39 -4.70
N ALA A 298 -26.12 2.46 -5.79
CA ALA A 298 -24.66 2.63 -5.72
C ALA A 298 -24.23 3.91 -4.98
N PHE A 299 -25.00 4.99 -5.08
CA PHE A 299 -24.73 6.25 -4.38
C PHE A 299 -24.92 6.09 -2.86
N GLN A 300 -26.01 5.49 -2.44
CA GLN A 300 -26.30 5.23 -1.02
C GLN A 300 -25.23 4.31 -0.40
N SER A 301 -24.83 3.25 -1.12
CA SER A 301 -23.74 2.37 -0.72
C SER A 301 -22.40 3.12 -0.60
N GLY A 302 -22.10 4.01 -1.54
CA GLY A 302 -20.92 4.89 -1.50
C GLY A 302 -20.93 5.84 -0.31
N MET A 303 -22.09 6.40 0.05
CA MET A 303 -22.24 7.27 1.21
C MET A 303 -21.90 6.56 2.54
N LEU A 304 -22.19 5.28 2.67
CA LEU A 304 -21.82 4.49 3.85
C LEU A 304 -20.30 4.43 4.03
N SER A 305 -19.52 4.37 2.95
CA SER A 305 -18.06 4.30 3.00
C SER A 305 -17.37 5.65 3.23
N LEU A 306 -18.08 6.80 3.22
CA LEU A 306 -17.51 8.10 3.57
C LEU A 306 -16.92 8.14 4.98
N GLY A 307 -17.54 7.44 5.93
CA GLY A 307 -17.02 7.30 7.29
C GLY A 307 -15.59 6.72 7.32
N TYR A 308 -15.33 5.71 6.48
CA TYR A 308 -14.00 5.13 6.30
C TYR A 308 -12.98 6.17 5.81
N LEU A 309 -13.31 6.91 4.75
CA LEU A 309 -12.41 7.88 4.15
C LEU A 309 -12.02 8.98 5.14
N ILE A 310 -12.99 9.60 5.79
CA ILE A 310 -12.75 10.69 6.74
C ILE A 310 -11.91 10.19 7.92
N ALA A 311 -12.27 9.01 8.46
CA ALA A 311 -11.60 8.45 9.62
C ALA A 311 -10.14 8.06 9.30
N VAL A 312 -9.86 7.40 8.16
CA VAL A 312 -8.49 7.01 7.80
C VAL A 312 -7.59 8.23 7.63
N LEU A 313 -8.05 9.27 6.93
CA LEU A 313 -7.26 10.49 6.73
C LEU A 313 -6.95 11.21 8.06
N ALA A 314 -7.94 11.35 8.93
CA ALA A 314 -7.78 12.01 10.22
C ALA A 314 -6.81 11.25 11.14
N MET A 315 -6.85 9.91 11.11
CA MET A 315 -6.15 9.08 12.09
C MET A 315 -4.72 8.70 11.71
N ILE A 316 -4.28 8.86 10.45
CA ILE A 316 -2.90 8.59 10.04
C ILE A 316 -1.90 9.44 10.86
N ARG A 317 -2.18 10.73 11.04
CA ARG A 317 -1.33 11.63 11.86
C ARG A 317 -1.43 11.33 13.36
N VAL A 318 -2.56 10.85 13.82
CA VAL A 318 -2.73 10.41 15.22
C VAL A 318 -1.89 9.14 15.45
N GLY A 319 -1.94 8.17 14.55
CA GLY A 319 -1.13 6.96 14.60
C GLY A 319 0.37 7.25 14.67
N GLU A 320 0.87 8.22 13.90
CA GLU A 320 2.25 8.70 13.98
C GLU A 320 2.60 9.24 15.38
N LYS A 321 1.75 10.11 15.92
CA LYS A 321 2.00 10.68 17.26
C LYS A 321 2.00 9.62 18.38
N ILE A 322 1.14 8.61 18.25
CA ILE A 322 1.13 7.47 19.20
C ILE A 322 2.41 6.65 19.04
N LEU A 323 2.85 6.38 17.80
CA LEU A 323 4.11 5.71 17.51
C LEU A 323 5.30 6.40 18.20
N GLN A 324 5.41 7.72 18.06
CA GLN A 324 6.50 8.52 18.66
C GLN A 324 6.53 8.39 20.19
N LYS A 325 5.38 8.35 20.84
CA LYS A 325 5.26 8.32 22.31
C LYS A 325 5.32 6.90 22.88
N ALA A 326 4.61 5.97 22.28
CA ALA A 326 4.37 4.63 22.83
C ALA A 326 5.13 3.50 22.10
N GLY A 327 5.78 3.79 20.95
CA GLY A 327 6.34 2.79 20.07
C GLY A 327 5.29 2.19 19.13
N ALA A 328 5.75 1.37 18.16
CA ALA A 328 4.93 0.87 17.06
C ALA A 328 3.90 -0.18 17.49
N LYS A 329 4.25 -1.06 18.43
CA LYS A 329 3.41 -2.20 18.82
C LYS A 329 2.01 -1.77 19.27
N SER A 330 1.92 -0.75 20.11
CA SER A 330 0.64 -0.29 20.67
C SER A 330 -0.32 0.22 19.59
N PRO A 331 0.03 1.22 18.75
CA PRO A 331 -0.87 1.70 17.72
C PRO A 331 -1.16 0.65 16.64
N MET A 332 -0.24 -0.28 16.34
CA MET A 332 -0.51 -1.37 15.41
C MET A 332 -1.57 -2.34 15.95
N ILE A 333 -1.49 -2.74 17.24
CA ILE A 333 -2.49 -3.61 17.87
C ILE A 333 -3.85 -2.92 17.95
N TRP A 334 -3.90 -1.69 18.50
CA TRP A 334 -5.16 -0.97 18.64
C TRP A 334 -5.77 -0.63 17.29
N GLY A 335 -4.95 -0.25 16.31
CA GLY A 335 -5.40 -0.01 14.94
C GLY A 335 -6.02 -1.26 14.30
N ALA A 336 -5.33 -2.39 14.37
CA ALA A 336 -5.83 -3.67 13.86
C ALA A 336 -7.10 -4.12 14.61
N LEU A 337 -7.15 -3.97 15.94
CA LEU A 337 -8.32 -4.32 16.75
C LEU A 337 -9.55 -3.49 16.38
N ILE A 338 -9.40 -2.16 16.33
CA ILE A 338 -10.49 -1.25 15.98
C ILE A 338 -11.00 -1.53 14.57
N ALA A 339 -10.10 -1.75 13.61
CA ALA A 339 -10.46 -2.13 12.25
C ALA A 339 -11.24 -3.44 12.22
N THR A 340 -10.79 -4.46 12.96
CA THR A 340 -11.44 -5.77 13.04
C THR A 340 -12.83 -5.69 13.69
N VAL A 341 -12.97 -4.88 14.75
CA VAL A 341 -14.28 -4.62 15.38
C VAL A 341 -15.22 -3.93 14.39
N GLY A 342 -14.73 -2.90 13.65
CA GLY A 342 -15.52 -2.25 12.60
C GLY A 342 -16.02 -3.23 11.54
N VAL A 343 -15.13 -4.14 11.10
CA VAL A 343 -15.49 -5.23 10.18
C VAL A 343 -16.53 -6.17 10.78
N ALA A 344 -16.35 -6.61 12.03
CA ALA A 344 -17.29 -7.49 12.71
C ALA A 344 -18.70 -6.86 12.83
N MET A 345 -18.79 -5.55 13.09
CA MET A 345 -20.06 -4.83 13.13
C MET A 345 -20.81 -4.89 11.79
N MET A 346 -20.11 -4.80 10.65
CA MET A 346 -20.75 -4.92 9.33
C MET A 346 -21.35 -6.32 9.08
N GLY A 347 -20.90 -7.34 9.83
CA GLY A 347 -21.44 -8.70 9.80
C GLY A 347 -22.75 -8.89 10.56
N LEU A 348 -23.29 -7.87 11.25
CA LEU A 348 -24.55 -7.93 11.98
C LEU A 348 -25.77 -7.78 11.04
N THR A 349 -25.78 -8.57 9.99
CA THR A 349 -26.76 -8.50 8.88
C THR A 349 -28.18 -8.87 9.28
N PHE A 350 -28.40 -9.47 10.45
CA PHE A 350 -29.71 -9.82 11.01
C PHE A 350 -30.48 -8.61 11.56
N LEU A 351 -29.86 -7.44 11.66
CA LEU A 351 -30.51 -6.23 12.17
C LEU A 351 -31.50 -5.67 11.13
N ALA A 352 -32.56 -4.98 11.62
CA ALA A 352 -33.49 -4.26 10.77
C ALA A 352 -32.79 -3.16 9.94
N ASP A 353 -33.34 -2.78 8.80
CA ASP A 353 -32.71 -1.93 7.79
C ASP A 353 -32.09 -0.65 8.34
N PHE A 354 -32.84 0.11 9.14
CA PHE A 354 -32.33 1.34 9.74
C PHE A 354 -31.16 1.08 10.70
N ALA A 355 -31.32 0.10 11.60
CA ALA A 355 -30.30 -0.27 12.58
C ALA A 355 -29.04 -0.79 11.88
N TYR A 356 -29.19 -1.61 10.85
CA TYR A 356 -28.10 -2.13 10.03
C TYR A 356 -27.35 -0.99 9.32
N THR A 357 -28.07 -0.05 8.71
CA THR A 357 -27.49 1.11 8.04
C THR A 357 -26.58 1.93 8.97
N VAL A 358 -27.06 2.20 10.19
CA VAL A 358 -26.27 2.92 11.21
C VAL A 358 -25.05 2.12 11.63
N VAL A 359 -25.21 0.83 11.88
CA VAL A 359 -24.13 -0.07 12.31
C VAL A 359 -23.07 -0.21 11.22
N VAL A 360 -23.46 -0.34 9.95
CA VAL A 360 -22.51 -0.41 8.82
C VAL A 360 -21.75 0.90 8.66
N PHE A 361 -22.40 2.05 8.77
CA PHE A 361 -21.72 3.35 8.70
C PHE A 361 -20.68 3.50 9.82
N ILE A 362 -21.02 3.13 11.06
CA ILE A 362 -20.09 3.11 12.19
C ILE A 362 -18.97 2.10 11.94
N GLY A 363 -19.30 0.92 11.43
CA GLY A 363 -18.34 -0.12 11.05
C GLY A 363 -17.30 0.38 10.05
N PHE A 364 -17.72 1.06 8.99
CA PHE A 364 -16.82 1.71 8.03
C PHE A 364 -15.96 2.78 8.68
N ALA A 365 -16.53 3.61 9.55
CA ALA A 365 -15.77 4.63 10.26
C ALA A 365 -14.70 4.02 11.18
N LEU A 366 -15.03 2.98 11.95
CA LEU A 366 -14.08 2.25 12.79
C LEU A 366 -13.00 1.54 11.96
N PHE A 367 -13.39 0.94 10.82
CA PHE A 367 -12.44 0.34 9.90
C PHE A 367 -11.41 1.35 9.42
N GLY A 368 -11.84 2.54 8.98
CA GLY A 368 -10.96 3.62 8.56
C GLY A 368 -10.09 4.16 9.70
N LEU A 369 -10.67 4.34 10.90
CA LEU A 369 -9.98 4.79 12.09
C LEU A 369 -8.85 3.83 12.46
N GLY A 370 -9.13 2.52 12.48
CA GLY A 370 -8.15 1.49 12.78
C GLY A 370 -7.00 1.46 11.77
N LEU A 371 -7.31 1.48 10.49
CA LEU A 371 -6.30 1.51 9.41
C LEU A 371 -5.45 2.78 9.47
N GLY A 372 -6.04 3.95 9.76
CA GLY A 372 -5.31 5.20 9.90
C GLY A 372 -4.29 5.15 11.04
N ILE A 373 -4.68 4.63 12.21
CA ILE A 373 -3.76 4.44 13.34
C ILE A 373 -2.64 3.46 13.00
N TYR A 374 -2.93 2.39 12.26
CA TYR A 374 -1.99 1.32 11.92
C TYR A 374 -0.98 1.72 10.84
N ALA A 375 -1.35 2.54 9.86
CA ALA A 375 -0.63 2.74 8.60
C ALA A 375 0.82 3.20 8.79
N THR A 376 1.06 4.29 9.52
CA THR A 376 2.40 4.84 9.73
C THR A 376 3.27 3.95 10.62
N PRO A 377 2.80 3.45 11.78
CA PRO A 377 3.58 2.54 12.61
C PRO A 377 4.06 1.29 11.88
N SER A 378 3.20 0.68 11.08
CA SER A 378 3.56 -0.52 10.30
C SER A 378 4.61 -0.22 9.23
N THR A 379 4.42 0.85 8.45
CA THR A 379 5.37 1.26 7.41
C THR A 379 6.73 1.64 8.02
N ASP A 380 6.75 2.42 9.10
CA ASP A 380 7.99 2.79 9.79
C ASP A 380 8.71 1.57 10.36
N THR A 381 8.00 0.63 10.99
CA THR A 381 8.59 -0.62 11.51
C THR A 381 9.25 -1.43 10.42
N SER A 382 8.57 -1.60 9.27
CA SER A 382 9.14 -2.32 8.12
C SER A 382 10.44 -1.67 7.64
N VAL A 383 10.40 -0.36 7.40
CA VAL A 383 11.52 0.37 6.78
C VAL A 383 12.68 0.56 7.74
N SER A 384 12.42 0.85 9.03
CA SER A 384 13.48 1.08 10.03
C SER A 384 14.28 -0.19 10.32
N ASN A 385 13.66 -1.36 10.21
CA ASN A 385 14.31 -2.65 10.42
C ASN A 385 14.95 -3.26 9.16
N ALA A 386 14.86 -2.58 8.03
CA ALA A 386 15.56 -2.98 6.81
C ALA A 386 17.03 -2.51 6.83
N PRO A 387 18.01 -3.31 6.35
CA PRO A 387 19.37 -2.88 6.16
C PRO A 387 19.46 -1.64 5.22
N SER A 388 20.40 -0.72 5.46
CA SER A 388 20.52 0.53 4.68
C SER A 388 20.69 0.30 3.18
N ASN A 389 21.36 -0.79 2.80
CA ASN A 389 21.61 -1.18 1.41
C ASN A 389 20.44 -1.91 0.73
N LYS A 390 19.37 -2.31 1.47
CA LYS A 390 18.23 -3.10 0.97
C LYS A 390 16.87 -2.48 1.30
N VAL A 391 16.82 -1.18 1.52
CA VAL A 391 15.59 -0.50 1.94
C VAL A 391 14.53 -0.51 0.85
N GLY A 392 14.92 -0.35 -0.40
CA GLY A 392 14.02 -0.40 -1.56
C GLY A 392 13.44 -1.80 -1.76
N GLU A 393 14.29 -2.84 -1.66
CA GLU A 393 13.85 -4.24 -1.70
C GLU A 393 12.84 -4.55 -0.58
N ALA A 394 13.18 -4.18 0.66
CA ALA A 394 12.32 -4.40 1.82
C ALA A 394 10.97 -3.65 1.71
N ALA A 395 11.00 -2.41 1.23
CA ALA A 395 9.80 -1.62 0.96
C ALA A 395 8.96 -2.24 -0.18
N GLY A 396 9.63 -2.78 -1.21
CA GLY A 396 8.97 -3.50 -2.31
C GLY A 396 8.23 -4.73 -1.82
N ILE A 397 8.86 -5.57 -0.99
CA ILE A 397 8.24 -6.77 -0.38
C ILE A 397 7.06 -6.36 0.52
N TYR A 398 7.24 -5.32 1.35
CA TYR A 398 6.18 -4.80 2.21
C TYR A 398 4.96 -4.31 1.41
N LYS A 399 5.17 -3.61 0.30
CA LYS A 399 4.09 -3.14 -0.58
C LYS A 399 3.46 -4.27 -1.41
N MET A 400 4.25 -5.25 -1.84
CA MET A 400 3.74 -6.47 -2.46
C MET A 400 2.81 -7.21 -1.50
N ALA A 401 3.20 -7.36 -0.23
CA ALA A 401 2.37 -7.96 0.80
C ALA A 401 1.02 -7.23 0.96
N SER A 402 1.01 -5.88 0.91
CA SER A 402 -0.24 -5.11 0.92
C SER A 402 -1.15 -5.47 -0.26
N SER A 403 -0.60 -5.47 -1.47
CA SER A 403 -1.37 -5.71 -2.70
C SER A 403 -1.91 -7.14 -2.76
N LEU A 404 -1.07 -8.13 -2.43
CA LEU A 404 -1.47 -9.54 -2.39
C LEU A 404 -2.49 -9.80 -1.29
N GLY A 405 -2.30 -9.20 -0.11
CA GLY A 405 -3.27 -9.30 0.99
C GLY A 405 -4.65 -8.82 0.56
N GLY A 406 -4.74 -7.63 -0.04
CA GLY A 406 -5.99 -7.09 -0.53
C GLY A 406 -6.67 -7.99 -1.57
N ALA A 407 -5.93 -8.43 -2.59
CA ALA A 407 -6.46 -9.33 -3.61
C ALA A 407 -6.92 -10.68 -3.02
N PHE A 408 -6.13 -11.26 -2.13
CA PHE A 408 -6.45 -12.53 -1.45
C PHE A 408 -7.71 -12.43 -0.59
N GLY A 409 -7.81 -11.36 0.20
CA GLY A 409 -8.99 -11.14 1.05
C GLY A 409 -10.27 -10.94 0.26
N VAL A 410 -10.21 -10.15 -0.83
CA VAL A 410 -11.35 -9.96 -1.74
C VAL A 410 -11.77 -11.29 -2.36
N ALA A 411 -10.83 -12.05 -2.92
CA ALA A 411 -11.12 -13.32 -3.58
C ALA A 411 -11.76 -14.33 -2.61
N ILE A 412 -11.18 -14.52 -1.42
CA ILE A 412 -11.72 -15.47 -0.45
C ILE A 412 -13.09 -15.05 0.06
N SER A 413 -13.24 -13.79 0.51
CA SER A 413 -14.51 -13.35 1.08
C SER A 413 -15.64 -13.28 0.06
N ALA A 414 -15.35 -12.89 -1.19
CA ALA A 414 -16.32 -12.91 -2.29
C ALA A 414 -16.71 -14.35 -2.66
N THR A 415 -15.76 -15.29 -2.68
CA THR A 415 -16.05 -16.71 -2.92
C THR A 415 -16.92 -17.31 -1.82
N VAL A 416 -16.60 -17.03 -0.55
CA VAL A 416 -17.43 -17.48 0.59
C VAL A 416 -18.83 -16.91 0.47
N TYR A 417 -18.96 -15.60 0.17
CA TYR A 417 -20.24 -14.95 -0.04
C TYR A 417 -21.04 -15.62 -1.17
N SER A 418 -20.45 -15.78 -2.35
CA SER A 418 -21.16 -16.35 -3.52
C SER A 418 -21.51 -17.81 -3.33
N SER A 419 -20.64 -18.62 -2.71
CA SER A 419 -20.92 -20.04 -2.45
C SER A 419 -22.05 -20.23 -1.45
N ILE A 420 -22.11 -19.41 -0.39
CA ILE A 420 -23.17 -19.50 0.61
C ILE A 420 -24.48 -18.88 0.10
N SER A 421 -24.42 -17.81 -0.70
CA SER A 421 -25.62 -17.23 -1.31
C SER A 421 -26.38 -18.17 -2.26
N ALA A 422 -25.70 -19.20 -2.77
CA ALA A 422 -26.31 -20.23 -3.60
C ALA A 422 -27.16 -21.25 -2.80
N ILE A 423 -26.91 -21.38 -1.50
CA ILE A 423 -27.53 -22.42 -0.64
C ILE A 423 -28.21 -21.86 0.61
N ALA A 424 -28.06 -20.59 0.91
CA ALA A 424 -28.61 -19.92 2.10
C ALA A 424 -29.04 -18.48 1.77
N SER A 425 -29.54 -17.75 2.77
CA SER A 425 -29.95 -16.36 2.60
C SER A 425 -28.74 -15.44 2.32
N LEU A 426 -28.99 -14.31 1.65
CA LEU A 426 -27.98 -13.27 1.40
C LEU A 426 -27.38 -12.71 2.71
N GLU A 427 -28.17 -12.66 3.77
CA GLU A 427 -27.74 -12.25 5.12
C GLU A 427 -26.68 -13.21 5.68
N THR A 428 -26.97 -14.52 5.62
CA THR A 428 -26.04 -15.57 6.05
C THR A 428 -24.76 -15.54 5.22
N ALA A 429 -24.88 -15.38 3.90
CA ALA A 429 -23.75 -15.29 2.99
C ALA A 429 -22.86 -14.08 3.31
N ALA A 430 -23.46 -12.91 3.53
CA ALA A 430 -22.72 -11.70 3.88
C ALA A 430 -22.02 -11.82 5.24
N THR A 431 -22.72 -12.33 6.26
CA THR A 431 -22.11 -12.60 7.57
C THR A 431 -20.91 -13.54 7.44
N ALA A 432 -21.02 -14.65 6.70
CA ALA A 432 -19.93 -15.60 6.53
C ALA A 432 -18.71 -14.98 5.79
N GLY A 433 -18.94 -14.23 4.71
CA GLY A 433 -17.88 -13.52 4.01
C GLY A 433 -17.17 -12.49 4.89
N ILE A 434 -17.92 -11.78 5.75
CA ILE A 434 -17.38 -10.80 6.68
C ILE A 434 -16.62 -11.48 7.83
N ILE A 435 -17.09 -12.60 8.37
CA ILE A 435 -16.39 -13.38 9.41
C ILE A 435 -15.02 -13.83 8.91
N THR A 436 -14.89 -14.20 7.65
CA THR A 436 -13.59 -14.54 7.05
C THR A 436 -12.59 -13.39 7.21
N ASN A 437 -13.03 -12.16 7.01
CA ASN A 437 -12.17 -10.97 7.18
C ASN A 437 -11.87 -10.68 8.67
N VAL A 438 -12.80 -10.95 9.58
CA VAL A 438 -12.54 -10.87 11.03
C VAL A 438 -11.42 -11.82 11.43
N ILE A 439 -11.37 -13.03 10.87
CA ILE A 439 -10.28 -13.99 11.10
C ILE A 439 -8.93 -13.41 10.66
N PHE A 440 -8.85 -12.80 9.48
CA PHE A 440 -7.62 -12.11 9.04
C PHE A 440 -7.20 -11.00 9.99
N GLY A 441 -8.16 -10.22 10.51
CA GLY A 441 -7.88 -9.19 11.51
C GLY A 441 -7.30 -9.74 12.80
N ILE A 442 -7.87 -10.81 13.33
CA ILE A 442 -7.35 -11.51 14.52
C ILE A 442 -5.93 -12.03 14.29
N LEU A 443 -5.70 -12.68 13.15
CA LEU A 443 -4.36 -13.18 12.77
C LEU A 443 -3.35 -12.03 12.63
N SER A 444 -3.77 -10.86 12.11
CA SER A 444 -2.93 -9.67 12.06
C SER A 444 -2.51 -9.21 13.46
N ILE A 445 -3.46 -9.14 14.39
CA ILE A 445 -3.19 -8.78 15.80
C ILE A 445 -2.19 -9.76 16.43
N LEU A 446 -2.40 -11.07 16.25
CA LEU A 446 -1.51 -12.10 16.77
C LEU A 446 -0.09 -11.96 16.20
N SER A 447 0.05 -11.70 14.90
CA SER A 447 1.35 -11.45 14.26
C SER A 447 2.08 -10.27 14.92
N ILE A 448 1.39 -9.15 15.15
CA ILE A 448 1.97 -7.96 15.80
C ILE A 448 2.39 -8.30 17.25
N MET A 449 1.52 -8.98 18.01
CA MET A 449 1.79 -9.33 19.40
C MET A 449 3.04 -10.19 19.56
N MET A 450 3.25 -11.14 18.64
CA MET A 450 4.34 -12.11 18.71
C MET A 450 5.67 -11.55 18.16
N MET A 451 5.63 -10.66 17.16
CA MET A 451 6.82 -10.32 16.38
C MET A 451 7.30 -8.88 16.58
N VAL A 452 6.41 -7.92 16.93
CA VAL A 452 6.78 -6.51 17.08
C VAL A 452 7.13 -6.19 18.54
N PRO A 453 8.34 -5.66 18.87
CA PRO A 453 8.71 -5.27 20.22
C PRO A 453 7.92 -4.05 20.73
N ARG A 454 7.79 -3.92 22.05
CA ARG A 454 7.01 -2.82 22.68
C ARG A 454 7.56 -1.43 22.38
N ASN A 455 8.89 -1.28 22.35
CA ASN A 455 9.55 0.02 22.22
C ASN A 455 10.04 0.31 20.80
N GLU A 456 9.61 -0.50 19.81
CA GLU A 456 9.99 -0.30 18.41
C GLU A 456 9.54 1.09 17.92
N GLY A 457 10.46 1.86 17.34
CA GLY A 457 10.17 3.18 16.79
C GLY A 457 9.85 4.28 17.82
N LYS A 458 9.91 3.99 19.13
CA LYS A 458 9.70 5.00 20.18
C LYS A 458 10.80 6.04 20.16
N ILE A 459 10.43 7.31 20.11
CA ILE A 459 11.40 8.41 20.20
C ILE A 459 11.78 8.59 21.67
N LYS A 460 13.07 8.36 21.98
CA LYS A 460 13.61 8.69 23.31
C LYS A 460 13.58 10.20 23.46
N THR A 461 12.78 10.71 24.38
CA THR A 461 12.90 12.09 24.84
C THR A 461 14.32 12.21 25.38
N LYS A 462 15.18 13.08 24.77
CA LYS A 462 16.42 13.47 25.41
C LYS A 462 15.99 14.02 26.76
N GLU A 463 16.33 13.32 27.85
CA GLU A 463 16.39 13.95 29.16
C GLU A 463 17.34 15.12 29.01
N VAL A 464 16.78 16.33 29.08
CA VAL A 464 17.56 17.52 29.39
C VAL A 464 17.97 17.31 30.85
N SER A 465 18.92 16.37 31.07
CA SER A 465 19.69 16.35 32.30
C SER A 465 20.49 17.63 32.27
N GLY A 466 20.00 18.61 33.00
CA GLY A 466 20.77 19.75 33.39
C GLY A 466 22.06 19.23 34.07
N GLN A 467 23.10 19.04 33.29
CA GLN A 467 24.43 19.15 33.85
C GLN A 467 24.57 20.61 34.31
N ARG A 468 24.10 20.89 35.53
CA ARG A 468 24.70 21.94 36.33
C ARG A 468 26.21 21.64 36.34
N ARG A 469 26.96 22.39 35.53
CA ARG A 469 28.41 22.48 35.71
C ARG A 469 28.61 22.94 37.15
N THR A 470 28.97 22.02 38.03
CA THR A 470 29.59 22.34 39.30
C THR A 470 30.87 23.08 38.97
N PRO A 471 31.10 24.30 39.46
CA PRO A 471 32.37 24.96 39.26
C PRO A 471 33.45 24.12 39.93
N THR A 472 34.49 23.76 39.19
CA THR A 472 35.67 23.09 39.70
C THR A 472 36.34 24.07 40.69
N PRO A 473 36.57 23.71 41.98
CA PRO A 473 37.30 24.58 42.90
C PRO A 473 38.81 24.54 42.50
N GLY A 474 39.38 25.68 42.12
CA GLY A 474 40.82 25.84 42.07
C GLY A 474 41.41 26.34 40.76
N GLN A 475 41.02 27.50 40.29
CA GLN A 475 41.92 28.36 39.51
C GLN A 475 41.85 29.76 40.10
N ARG A 476 42.88 30.08 40.93
CA ARG A 476 43.17 31.44 41.37
C ARG A 476 43.70 32.22 40.18
N GLU A 477 43.04 33.35 39.88
CA GLU A 477 43.60 34.34 38.98
C GLU A 477 44.89 34.91 39.60
N PRO A 478 45.97 35.20 38.84
CA PRO A 478 47.12 35.94 39.33
C PRO A 478 46.76 37.41 39.48
N GLU A 479 47.10 37.97 40.65
CA GLU A 479 47.01 39.39 40.95
C GLU A 479 47.90 40.24 39.99
N PRO A 480 47.44 41.46 39.65
CA PRO A 480 48.28 42.37 38.85
C PRO A 480 49.36 42.97 39.73
N SER A 481 50.61 42.74 39.38
CA SER A 481 51.78 43.46 39.94
C SER A 481 51.86 44.86 39.36
N HIS A 482 52.12 45.82 40.27
CA HIS A 482 52.37 47.24 40.08
C HIS A 482 53.34 47.61 38.94
#